data_2125139d0e03ba453a33d8880f632c6d
#
_entry.id   2125139d0e03ba453a33d8880f632c6d
#
_cell.length_a   1.000
_cell.length_b   1.000
_cell.length_c   1.000
_cell.angle_alpha   90.00
_cell.angle_beta   90.00
_cell.angle_gamma   90.00
#
_symmetry.space_group_name_H-M   'P 1'
#
loop_
_entity.id
_entity.type
_entity.pdbx_description
1 polymer ?
#
loop_
_entity_poly.entity_id
_entity_poly.type
_entity_poly.pdbx_seq_one_letter_code
_entity_poly.pdbx_strand_id
1 'polypeptide(L)'
;MKNKSIPQAASPLASWLSYLENLHSKSIDLGLERVSQVAARLDILKPAPFVFTVAGTNGKGTTCRTLESVLIAAGYRVGVYSSPHLVRYTERVRVQGKELAESAHTASFAEIEAARGDISLTYFEYGTLSALWLFKQANLDVVILEVGLGGRLDATNIVDADVAVITSIALDHTDWLGPDRESIGREKAGIFRAEKPAIVGEPEMPATIADVAQETGALLLRRGVDWRYEVTATHWAFTDGDGTLAGLPLPQVPQXXXXXXXXXXXXXXXXXXXXXXXXXXXXXXXXXXXXXXXXXXXXXXXXXXXXXXXXXXXXXXXXXXXXXXXXXXXXXXXXXXXXXXXXXXXXXXXXXXXXXXXXXXIDEQAIRDGIAQATLPGRFQIVSESPRVIFDVAHNPHAAEYLTGRLKMLPKRGRVLAVIGMLHDKDIAGTLAWLKSVVDDWYCAPLEGPRGATAEQLLEHLGKGNVYDSVAQAWQAAIDAAQPEDTVLVCGSFHTVAHVMEVIDAGRIGGE
;
A
#
# COMPACT_ATOMS: atom_id res chain seq x y z
N MET A 1 -10.45 3.34 -40.72
CA MET A 1 -10.38 3.06 -39.43
C MET A 1 -11.03 1.79 -39.06
N LYS A 2 -10.37 0.95 -38.36
CA LYS A 2 -10.90 -0.28 -38.13
C LYS A 2 -11.70 -0.31 -36.90
N ASN A 3 -12.82 -0.89 -36.95
CA ASN A 3 -13.65 -1.06 -35.81
C ASN A 3 -13.15 -2.20 -35.00
N LYS A 4 -12.48 -1.89 -33.93
CA LYS A 4 -12.10 -2.95 -33.07
C LYS A 4 -13.31 -3.37 -32.26
N SER A 5 -13.54 -4.64 -32.21
CA SER A 5 -14.58 -5.16 -31.38
C SER A 5 -14.37 -4.82 -29.93
N ILE A 6 -15.38 -4.32 -29.26
CA ILE A 6 -15.31 -4.09 -27.83
C ILE A 6 -15.45 -5.45 -27.17
N PRO A 7 -14.55 -5.80 -26.23
CA PRO A 7 -14.70 -7.08 -25.55
C PRO A 7 -16.00 -7.16 -24.76
N GLN A 8 -16.45 -8.37 -24.50
CA GLN A 8 -17.66 -8.64 -23.73
C GLN A 8 -17.26 -9.19 -22.36
N ALA A 9 -18.25 -9.31 -21.46
CA ALA A 9 -17.95 -9.85 -20.15
C ALA A 9 -17.32 -11.24 -20.23
N ALA A 10 -17.70 -12.03 -21.20
CA ALA A 10 -17.15 -13.37 -21.36
C ALA A 10 -15.86 -13.43 -22.15
N SER A 11 -15.38 -12.30 -22.68
CA SER A 11 -14.13 -12.28 -23.42
C SER A 11 -12.96 -12.56 -22.47
N PRO A 12 -11.86 -13.12 -22.99
CA PRO A 12 -10.70 -13.37 -22.15
C PRO A 12 -10.13 -12.08 -21.56
N LEU A 13 -9.51 -12.20 -20.40
CA LEU A 13 -8.90 -11.05 -19.76
C LEU A 13 -7.86 -10.38 -20.68
N ALA A 14 -7.07 -11.17 -21.41
CA ALA A 14 -6.05 -10.60 -22.28
C ALA A 14 -6.66 -9.68 -23.34
N SER A 15 -7.85 -10.03 -23.85
CA SER A 15 -8.53 -9.17 -24.82
C SER A 15 -8.91 -7.83 -24.21
N TRP A 16 -9.39 -7.86 -22.97
CA TRP A 16 -9.72 -6.62 -22.28
C TRP A 16 -8.47 -5.77 -22.04
N LEU A 17 -7.37 -6.38 -21.59
CA LEU A 17 -6.19 -5.61 -21.29
C LEU A 17 -5.63 -4.94 -22.55
N SER A 18 -5.67 -5.64 -23.67
CA SER A 18 -5.24 -5.04 -24.93
C SER A 18 -6.14 -3.87 -25.32
N TYR A 19 -7.45 -4.04 -25.15
CA TYR A 19 -8.41 -2.98 -25.43
C TYR A 19 -8.11 -1.74 -24.57
N LEU A 20 -7.89 -1.96 -23.27
CA LEU A 20 -7.66 -0.86 -22.34
C LEU A 20 -6.38 -0.09 -22.66
N GLU A 21 -5.35 -0.78 -23.11
CA GLU A 21 -4.10 -0.12 -23.42
C GLU A 21 -4.23 0.88 -24.56
N ASN A 22 -5.20 0.67 -25.41
CA ASN A 22 -5.35 1.49 -26.62
C ASN A 22 -6.56 2.42 -26.58
N LEU A 23 -7.27 2.46 -25.45
CA LEU A 23 -8.52 3.20 -25.41
C LEU A 23 -8.30 4.71 -25.32
N HIS A 24 -7.35 5.15 -24.51
CA HIS A 24 -7.10 6.57 -24.30
C HIS A 24 -5.86 7.00 -25.08
N SER A 25 -5.83 8.27 -25.50
CA SER A 25 -4.73 8.75 -26.33
C SER A 25 -3.41 8.84 -25.56
N LYS A 26 -3.47 8.94 -24.24
CA LYS A 26 -2.27 9.03 -23.40
C LYS A 26 -2.25 7.87 -22.42
N SER A 27 -1.06 7.33 -22.18
CA SER A 27 -0.94 6.26 -21.19
C SER A 27 -1.05 6.82 -19.78
N ILE A 28 -0.61 8.04 -19.55
CA ILE A 28 -0.77 8.73 -18.27
C ILE A 28 -1.49 10.04 -18.55
N ASP A 29 -2.59 10.25 -17.88
CA ASP A 29 -3.35 11.48 -18.01
C ASP A 29 -3.92 11.79 -16.64
N LEU A 30 -3.27 12.71 -15.94
CA LEU A 30 -3.64 13.02 -14.56
C LEU A 30 -4.75 14.06 -14.53
N GLY A 31 -5.73 13.81 -13.73
CA GLY A 31 -6.91 14.65 -13.59
C GLY A 31 -8.04 13.75 -13.14
N LEU A 32 -8.96 14.29 -12.39
CA LEU A 32 -9.94 13.43 -11.74
C LEU A 32 -11.35 13.53 -12.34
N GLU A 33 -11.58 14.47 -13.27
CA GLU A 33 -12.94 14.69 -13.75
C GLU A 33 -13.51 13.48 -14.46
N ARG A 34 -12.76 12.91 -15.39
CA ARG A 34 -13.26 11.80 -16.19
C ARG A 34 -13.56 10.59 -15.32
N VAL A 35 -12.60 10.22 -14.50
CA VAL A 35 -12.76 9.02 -13.68
C VAL A 35 -13.84 9.22 -12.62
N SER A 36 -13.97 10.43 -12.06
CA SER A 36 -15.01 10.71 -11.07
C SER A 36 -16.40 10.58 -11.68
N GLN A 37 -16.59 11.05 -12.91
CA GLN A 37 -17.89 10.96 -13.54
C GLN A 37 -18.32 9.51 -13.71
N VAL A 38 -17.40 8.65 -14.16
CA VAL A 38 -17.74 7.25 -14.35
C VAL A 38 -18.01 6.58 -13.00
N ALA A 39 -17.20 6.90 -11.99
CA ALA A 39 -17.40 6.32 -10.66
C ALA A 39 -18.76 6.70 -10.08
N ALA A 40 -19.17 7.95 -10.30
CA ALA A 40 -20.47 8.42 -9.80
C ALA A 40 -21.61 7.66 -10.47
N ARG A 41 -21.50 7.41 -11.78
CA ARG A 41 -22.54 6.66 -12.50
C ARG A 41 -22.68 5.24 -11.95
N LEU A 42 -21.58 4.67 -11.45
CA LEU A 42 -21.58 3.30 -10.94
C LEU A 42 -21.83 3.23 -9.43
N ASP A 43 -21.86 4.38 -8.75
CA ASP A 43 -22.05 4.43 -7.30
C ASP A 43 -20.96 3.64 -6.57
N ILE A 44 -19.71 3.88 -6.95
CA ILE A 44 -18.57 3.17 -6.35
C ILE A 44 -17.57 4.10 -5.68
N LEU A 45 -17.95 5.35 -5.41
CA LEU A 45 -17.06 6.30 -4.76
C LEU A 45 -16.80 5.97 -3.31
N LYS A 46 -17.60 5.10 -2.70
CA LYS A 46 -17.36 4.64 -1.34
C LYS A 46 -17.35 3.12 -1.38
N PRO A 47 -16.18 2.53 -1.67
CA PRO A 47 -16.13 1.07 -1.91
C PRO A 47 -16.29 0.23 -0.65
N ALA A 48 -16.11 0.82 0.53
CA ALA A 48 -16.27 0.13 1.80
C ALA A 48 -16.50 1.18 2.88
N PRO A 49 -16.99 0.78 4.06
CA PRO A 49 -17.19 1.77 5.13
C PRO A 49 -15.91 2.45 5.59
N PHE A 50 -14.76 1.80 5.46
CA PHE A 50 -13.49 2.38 5.89
C PHE A 50 -12.46 2.21 4.79
N VAL A 51 -11.74 3.29 4.49
CA VAL A 51 -10.78 3.30 3.38
C VAL A 51 -9.44 3.86 3.86
N PHE A 52 -8.37 3.13 3.59
CA PHE A 52 -7.00 3.63 3.69
C PHE A 52 -6.51 3.97 2.30
N THR A 53 -5.84 5.08 2.16
CA THR A 53 -5.14 5.40 0.91
C THR A 53 -3.67 5.57 1.23
N VAL A 54 -2.81 4.88 0.47
CA VAL A 54 -1.38 4.79 0.76
C VAL A 54 -0.60 5.34 -0.42
N ALA A 55 0.11 6.44 -0.18
CA ALA A 55 1.01 7.05 -1.15
C ALA A 55 2.44 6.96 -0.65
N GLY A 56 3.38 7.37 -1.47
CA GLY A 56 4.78 7.36 -1.10
C GLY A 56 5.67 6.98 -2.26
N THR A 57 6.95 7.28 -2.15
CA THR A 57 7.88 6.89 -3.19
C THR A 57 8.17 5.40 -3.12
N ASN A 58 8.53 4.91 -1.95
CA ASN A 58 8.81 3.50 -1.74
C ASN A 58 8.07 3.02 -0.50
N GLY A 59 7.78 1.73 -0.46
CA GLY A 59 7.15 1.13 0.70
C GLY A 59 5.63 1.07 0.66
N LYS A 60 5.01 1.53 -0.42
CA LYS A 60 3.55 1.48 -0.51
C LYS A 60 3.04 0.05 -0.45
N GLY A 61 3.62 -0.82 -1.26
CA GLY A 61 3.16 -2.22 -1.31
C GLY A 61 3.35 -2.93 0.02
N THR A 62 4.50 -2.70 0.65
CA THR A 62 4.77 -3.28 1.96
C THR A 62 3.76 -2.82 3.00
N THR A 63 3.47 -1.52 3.01
CA THR A 63 2.50 -0.96 3.95
C THR A 63 1.12 -1.54 3.70
N CYS A 64 0.69 -1.59 2.43
CA CYS A 64 -0.62 -2.15 2.12
C CYS A 64 -0.73 -3.60 2.53
N ARG A 65 0.31 -4.38 2.27
CA ARG A 65 0.28 -5.81 2.60
C ARG A 65 0.26 -6.03 4.11
N THR A 66 1.03 -5.24 4.85
CA THR A 66 1.04 -5.37 6.31
C THR A 66 -0.31 -4.99 6.88
N LEU A 67 -0.90 -3.87 6.41
CA LEU A 67 -2.25 -3.50 6.83
C LEU A 67 -3.24 -4.61 6.54
N GLU A 68 -3.18 -5.14 5.32
CA GLU A 68 -4.07 -6.22 4.93
C GLU A 68 -3.97 -7.40 5.88
N SER A 69 -2.75 -7.82 6.15
CA SER A 69 -2.50 -8.98 6.99
C SER A 69 -3.03 -8.77 8.42
N VAL A 70 -2.75 -7.61 8.99
CA VAL A 70 -3.21 -7.29 10.34
C VAL A 70 -4.74 -7.22 10.39
N LEU A 71 -5.36 -6.56 9.43
CA LEU A 71 -6.81 -6.41 9.45
C LEU A 71 -7.53 -7.73 9.24
N ILE A 72 -6.98 -8.60 8.39
CA ILE A 72 -7.56 -9.93 8.21
C ILE A 72 -7.42 -10.73 9.51
N ALA A 73 -6.24 -10.67 10.14
CA ALA A 73 -6.03 -11.35 11.42
C ALA A 73 -7.00 -10.85 12.48
N ALA A 74 -7.39 -9.58 12.38
CA ALA A 74 -8.35 -8.98 13.33
C ALA A 74 -9.80 -9.34 13.02
N GLY A 75 -10.04 -10.06 11.92
CA GLY A 75 -11.38 -10.51 11.60
C GLY A 75 -12.15 -9.66 10.62
N TYR A 76 -11.52 -8.66 10.03
CA TYR A 76 -12.20 -7.79 9.07
C TYR A 76 -12.18 -8.40 7.67
N ARG A 77 -13.17 -8.01 6.86
CA ARG A 77 -13.19 -8.33 5.44
C ARG A 77 -12.48 -7.20 4.73
N VAL A 78 -11.39 -7.53 4.02
CA VAL A 78 -10.45 -6.53 3.53
C VAL A 78 -10.22 -6.68 2.04
N GLY A 79 -10.27 -5.55 1.31
CA GLY A 79 -9.87 -5.51 -0.09
C GLY A 79 -8.65 -4.62 -0.25
N VAL A 80 -7.80 -4.97 -1.20
CA VAL A 80 -6.59 -4.19 -1.49
C VAL A 80 -6.45 -4.00 -2.99
N TYR A 81 -6.23 -2.75 -3.37
CA TYR A 81 -5.87 -2.40 -4.75
C TYR A 81 -4.41 -2.00 -4.76
N SER A 82 -3.60 -2.69 -5.55
CA SER A 82 -2.18 -2.40 -5.62
C SER A 82 -1.71 -2.41 -7.07
N SER A 83 -0.63 -1.72 -7.34
CA SER A 83 -0.04 -1.63 -8.66
C SER A 83 1.42 -1.26 -8.54
N PRO A 84 2.22 -1.64 -9.53
CA PRO A 84 1.90 -2.52 -10.65
C PRO A 84 1.91 -3.99 -10.23
N HIS A 85 1.44 -4.88 -11.11
CA HIS A 85 1.54 -6.30 -10.83
C HIS A 85 2.92 -6.82 -11.26
N LEU A 86 3.31 -7.95 -10.70
CA LEU A 86 4.55 -8.59 -11.13
C LEU A 86 4.32 -9.44 -12.38
N VAL A 87 3.48 -10.45 -12.26
CA VAL A 87 3.28 -11.41 -13.35
C VAL A 87 1.88 -11.31 -13.94
N ARG A 88 0.86 -11.32 -13.09
CA ARG A 88 -0.53 -11.42 -13.55
C ARG A 88 -1.30 -10.17 -13.19
N TYR A 89 -2.13 -9.70 -14.10
CA TYR A 89 -3.00 -8.54 -13.81
C TYR A 89 -3.85 -8.78 -12.56
N THR A 90 -4.29 -10.03 -12.35
CA THR A 90 -5.17 -10.32 -11.22
C THR A 90 -4.53 -10.05 -9.87
N GLU A 91 -3.21 -9.89 -9.82
CA GLU A 91 -2.55 -9.49 -8.58
C GLU A 91 -3.00 -8.12 -8.08
N ARG A 92 -3.56 -7.28 -8.97
CA ARG A 92 -3.87 -5.89 -8.62
C ARG A 92 -5.03 -5.74 -7.65
N VAL A 93 -5.90 -6.74 -7.56
CA VAL A 93 -7.05 -6.69 -6.66
C VAL A 93 -7.06 -7.95 -5.83
N ARG A 94 -7.03 -7.77 -4.51
CA ARG A 94 -7.14 -8.90 -3.60
C ARG A 94 -8.34 -8.68 -2.68
N VAL A 95 -9.05 -9.76 -2.39
CA VAL A 95 -10.12 -9.77 -1.40
C VAL A 95 -9.79 -10.88 -0.42
N GLN A 96 -9.71 -10.53 0.84
CA GLN A 96 -9.32 -11.46 1.91
C GLN A 96 -7.99 -12.15 1.60
N GLY A 97 -7.06 -11.38 1.06
CA GLY A 97 -5.71 -11.84 0.81
C GLY A 97 -5.53 -12.63 -0.47
N LYS A 98 -6.57 -12.78 -1.28
CA LYS A 98 -6.53 -13.65 -2.45
C LYS A 98 -6.90 -12.88 -3.70
N GLU A 99 -6.24 -13.24 -4.80
CA GLU A 99 -6.61 -12.72 -6.12
C GLU A 99 -7.98 -13.23 -6.51
N LEU A 100 -8.69 -12.44 -7.30
CA LEU A 100 -9.96 -12.85 -7.86
C LEU A 100 -9.73 -13.54 -9.19
N ALA A 101 -10.72 -14.34 -9.62
CA ALA A 101 -10.66 -15.00 -10.90
C ALA A 101 -10.64 -13.97 -12.03
N GLU A 102 -10.06 -14.36 -13.16
CA GLU A 102 -10.06 -13.48 -14.33
C GLU A 102 -11.49 -13.10 -14.75
N SER A 103 -12.45 -14.02 -14.58
CA SER A 103 -13.83 -13.73 -14.96
C SER A 103 -14.45 -12.62 -14.09
N ALA A 104 -14.01 -12.47 -12.85
CA ALA A 104 -14.50 -11.36 -12.04
C ALA A 104 -14.01 -10.03 -12.62
N HIS A 105 -12.76 -9.99 -13.06
CA HIS A 105 -12.21 -8.78 -13.66
C HIS A 105 -12.91 -8.44 -14.98
N THR A 106 -13.13 -9.43 -15.83
CA THR A 106 -13.78 -9.14 -17.11
C THR A 106 -15.22 -8.72 -16.91
N ALA A 107 -15.91 -9.28 -15.91
CA ALA A 107 -17.26 -8.80 -15.60
C ALA A 107 -17.22 -7.33 -15.15
N SER A 108 -16.24 -6.97 -14.33
CA SER A 108 -16.14 -5.58 -13.88
C SER A 108 -15.83 -4.66 -15.06
N PHE A 109 -14.94 -5.08 -15.95
CA PHE A 109 -14.60 -4.26 -17.11
C PHE A 109 -15.82 -3.98 -17.98
N ALA A 110 -16.69 -4.99 -18.14
CA ALA A 110 -17.91 -4.79 -18.92
C ALA A 110 -18.82 -3.75 -18.26
N GLU A 111 -18.88 -3.74 -16.94
CA GLU A 111 -19.68 -2.74 -16.24
C GLU A 111 -19.09 -1.34 -16.41
N ILE A 112 -17.77 -1.23 -16.32
CA ILE A 112 -17.12 0.06 -16.53
C ILE A 112 -17.35 0.53 -17.95
N GLU A 113 -17.21 -0.37 -18.92
CA GLU A 113 -17.42 -0.01 -20.32
C GLU A 113 -18.82 0.55 -20.54
N ALA A 114 -19.83 -0.12 -19.97
CA ALA A 114 -21.21 0.35 -20.14
C ALA A 114 -21.41 1.72 -19.49
N ALA A 115 -20.80 1.95 -18.34
CA ALA A 115 -21.02 3.20 -17.61
C ALA A 115 -20.25 4.38 -18.18
N ARG A 116 -19.10 4.14 -18.81
CA ARG A 116 -18.26 5.26 -19.25
C ARG A 116 -18.86 6.00 -20.45
N GLY A 117 -19.66 5.34 -21.24
CA GLY A 117 -20.22 5.98 -22.43
C GLY A 117 -19.11 6.51 -23.32
N ASP A 118 -19.11 7.82 -23.55
CA ASP A 118 -18.09 8.45 -24.38
C ASP A 118 -16.89 8.93 -23.62
N ILE A 119 -16.85 8.74 -22.30
CA ILE A 119 -15.72 9.21 -21.51
C ILE A 119 -14.54 8.27 -21.74
N SER A 120 -13.41 8.86 -22.17
CA SER A 120 -12.20 8.09 -22.39
C SER A 120 -11.48 7.86 -21.06
N LEU A 121 -10.88 6.69 -20.89
CA LEU A 121 -10.21 6.33 -19.64
C LEU A 121 -8.84 5.73 -19.99
N THR A 122 -7.83 6.09 -19.20
CA THR A 122 -6.54 5.41 -19.31
C THR A 122 -6.64 4.00 -18.75
N TYR A 123 -5.63 3.20 -19.04
CA TYR A 123 -5.52 1.85 -18.50
C TYR A 123 -5.65 1.87 -16.97
N PHE A 124 -4.91 2.77 -16.31
CA PHE A 124 -4.93 2.83 -14.85
C PHE A 124 -6.28 3.29 -14.33
N GLU A 125 -6.88 4.28 -14.99
CA GLU A 125 -8.21 4.75 -14.56
C GLU A 125 -9.25 3.65 -14.68
N TYR A 126 -9.21 2.92 -15.77
CA TYR A 126 -10.14 1.82 -15.99
C TYR A 126 -9.95 0.75 -14.91
N GLY A 127 -8.68 0.39 -14.66
CA GLY A 127 -8.39 -0.60 -13.63
C GLY A 127 -8.79 -0.17 -12.24
N THR A 128 -8.62 1.13 -11.94
CA THR A 128 -9.03 1.64 -10.64
C THR A 128 -10.56 1.52 -10.47
N LEU A 129 -11.30 1.90 -11.51
CA LEU A 129 -12.76 1.79 -11.43
C LEU A 129 -13.19 0.33 -11.29
N SER A 130 -12.52 -0.55 -12.03
CA SER A 130 -12.78 -1.99 -11.91
C SER A 130 -12.57 -2.46 -10.47
N ALA A 131 -11.46 -2.05 -9.86
CA ALA A 131 -11.19 -2.45 -8.48
C ALA A 131 -12.27 -1.95 -7.53
N LEU A 132 -12.66 -0.69 -7.66
CA LEU A 132 -13.71 -0.14 -6.79
C LEU A 132 -15.02 -0.87 -6.97
N TRP A 133 -15.37 -1.21 -8.21
CA TRP A 133 -16.58 -1.96 -8.48
C TRP A 133 -16.51 -3.34 -7.82
N LEU A 134 -15.38 -4.01 -7.95
CA LEU A 134 -15.21 -5.34 -7.36
C LEU A 134 -15.33 -5.29 -5.85
N PHE A 135 -14.75 -4.27 -5.23
CA PHE A 135 -14.84 -4.12 -3.77
C PHE A 135 -16.28 -3.89 -3.35
N LYS A 136 -17.01 -3.08 -4.10
CA LYS A 136 -18.40 -2.82 -3.75
C LYS A 136 -19.23 -4.09 -3.79
N GLN A 137 -18.93 -4.97 -4.76
CA GLN A 137 -19.65 -6.24 -4.88
C GLN A 137 -19.29 -7.21 -3.74
N ALA A 138 -18.12 -7.03 -3.14
CA ALA A 138 -17.62 -8.01 -2.16
C ALA A 138 -18.08 -7.73 -0.73
N ASN A 139 -18.77 -6.62 -0.48
CA ASN A 139 -19.27 -6.29 0.86
C ASN A 139 -18.16 -6.30 1.90
N LEU A 140 -17.17 -5.45 1.70
CA LEU A 140 -15.99 -5.40 2.56
C LEU A 140 -16.19 -4.44 3.72
N ASP A 141 -15.42 -4.68 4.79
CA ASP A 141 -15.34 -3.73 5.91
C ASP A 141 -14.33 -2.62 5.62
N VAL A 142 -13.21 -2.97 5.00
CA VAL A 142 -12.08 -2.07 4.82
C VAL A 142 -11.54 -2.24 3.41
N VAL A 143 -11.19 -1.14 2.79
CA VAL A 143 -10.47 -1.16 1.51
C VAL A 143 -9.18 -0.38 1.68
N ILE A 144 -8.11 -0.91 1.12
CA ILE A 144 -6.80 -0.27 1.11
C ILE A 144 -6.45 0.03 -0.35
N LEU A 145 -6.24 1.31 -0.64
CA LEU A 145 -5.93 1.75 -1.99
C LEU A 145 -4.49 2.22 -2.07
N GLU A 146 -3.70 1.56 -2.90
CA GLU A 146 -2.33 1.99 -3.16
C GLU A 146 -2.36 2.99 -4.31
N VAL A 147 -1.80 4.18 -4.07
CA VAL A 147 -1.72 5.21 -5.09
C VAL A 147 -0.76 4.75 -6.19
N GLY A 148 -1.12 5.00 -7.45
CA GLY A 148 -0.26 4.63 -8.55
C GLY A 148 0.84 5.65 -8.81
N LEU A 149 0.49 6.94 -8.81
CA LEU A 149 1.44 7.99 -9.13
C LEU A 149 1.07 9.26 -8.38
N GLY A 150 1.98 9.74 -7.55
CA GLY A 150 1.77 10.98 -6.82
C GLY A 150 0.75 10.85 -5.72
N GLY A 151 -0.41 11.38 -5.92
CA GLY A 151 -1.50 11.34 -4.96
C GLY A 151 -2.64 12.25 -5.40
N ARG A 152 -2.37 13.54 -5.46
CA ARG A 152 -3.42 14.54 -5.68
C ARG A 152 -4.28 14.23 -6.90
N LEU A 153 -3.66 13.87 -8.01
CA LEU A 153 -4.37 13.64 -9.27
C LEU A 153 -4.40 12.17 -9.68
N ASP A 154 -4.05 11.27 -8.77
CA ASP A 154 -4.12 9.84 -9.04
C ASP A 154 -5.57 9.37 -9.02
N ALA A 155 -5.90 8.42 -9.88
CA ALA A 155 -7.29 7.96 -9.99
C ALA A 155 -7.84 7.45 -8.65
N THR A 156 -6.99 6.87 -7.81
CA THR A 156 -7.47 6.39 -6.50
C THR A 156 -7.98 7.53 -5.62
N ASN A 157 -7.56 8.76 -5.90
CA ASN A 157 -7.89 9.89 -5.04
C ASN A 157 -9.31 10.43 -5.26
N ILE A 158 -10.10 9.80 -6.13
CA ILE A 158 -11.53 10.11 -6.18
C ILE A 158 -12.25 9.61 -4.94
N VAL A 159 -11.63 8.68 -4.21
CA VAL A 159 -12.22 8.14 -2.98
C VAL A 159 -11.68 8.92 -1.80
N ASP A 160 -12.58 9.34 -0.91
CA ASP A 160 -12.16 10.05 0.30
C ASP A 160 -11.66 9.04 1.32
N ALA A 161 -10.38 9.10 1.62
CA ALA A 161 -9.78 8.16 2.56
C ALA A 161 -10.16 8.52 4.00
N ASP A 162 -10.36 7.50 4.82
CA ASP A 162 -10.54 7.70 6.25
C ASP A 162 -9.18 7.82 6.96
N VAL A 163 -8.16 7.20 6.39
CA VAL A 163 -6.78 7.36 6.85
C VAL A 163 -5.91 7.45 5.62
N ALA A 164 -5.07 8.48 5.59
CA ALA A 164 -4.09 8.66 4.52
C ALA A 164 -2.71 8.32 5.06
N VAL A 165 -1.91 7.65 4.24
CA VAL A 165 -0.55 7.27 4.63
C VAL A 165 0.40 7.72 3.54
N ILE A 166 1.50 8.37 3.94
CA ILE A 166 2.63 8.62 3.05
C ILE A 166 3.81 7.87 3.62
N THR A 167 4.30 6.89 2.86
CA THR A 167 5.34 5.99 3.38
C THR A 167 6.71 6.65 3.40
N SER A 168 7.08 7.30 2.30
CA SER A 168 8.39 7.91 2.16
C SER A 168 8.34 8.93 1.05
N ILE A 169 9.32 9.83 1.05
CA ILE A 169 9.46 10.86 0.02
C ILE A 169 10.89 10.82 -0.51
N ALA A 170 11.03 10.51 -1.78
CA ALA A 170 12.32 10.55 -2.47
C ALA A 170 12.06 10.95 -3.91
N LEU A 171 13.12 11.26 -4.62
CA LEU A 171 12.96 11.68 -6.01
C LEU A 171 12.61 10.48 -6.89
N ASP A 172 11.50 10.58 -7.57
CA ASP A 172 11.06 9.64 -8.57
C ASP A 172 9.94 10.31 -9.34
N HIS A 173 9.75 9.90 -10.58
CA HIS A 173 8.70 10.45 -11.44
C HIS A 173 8.74 11.98 -11.48
N THR A 174 9.96 12.53 -11.57
CA THR A 174 10.10 13.99 -11.46
C THR A 174 9.45 14.74 -12.61
N ASP A 175 9.30 14.10 -13.77
CA ASP A 175 8.60 14.74 -14.89
C ASP A 175 7.14 14.99 -14.56
N TRP A 176 6.55 14.21 -13.66
CA TRP A 176 5.13 14.33 -13.32
C TRP A 176 4.91 15.02 -11.99
N LEU A 177 5.79 14.78 -11.00
CA LEU A 177 5.56 15.20 -9.63
C LEU A 177 6.35 16.44 -9.24
N GLY A 178 7.37 16.78 -10.03
CA GLY A 178 8.18 17.94 -9.75
C GLY A 178 9.61 17.58 -9.48
N PRO A 179 10.49 18.60 -9.48
CA PRO A 179 11.92 18.35 -9.47
C PRO A 179 12.53 18.11 -8.09
N ASP A 180 11.78 18.32 -7.02
CA ASP A 180 12.37 18.23 -5.69
C ASP A 180 11.40 17.59 -4.71
N ARG A 181 11.92 17.31 -3.52
CA ARG A 181 11.13 16.61 -2.49
C ARG A 181 9.96 17.46 -2.00
N GLU A 182 10.07 18.79 -2.03
CA GLU A 182 8.97 19.64 -1.61
C GLU A 182 7.80 19.55 -2.57
N SER A 183 8.05 19.56 -3.88
CA SER A 183 6.97 19.43 -4.86
C SER A 183 6.36 18.02 -4.83
N ILE A 184 7.20 17.00 -4.67
CA ILE A 184 6.71 15.63 -4.59
C ILE A 184 5.85 15.45 -3.34
N GLY A 185 6.30 16.03 -2.22
CA GLY A 185 5.54 15.96 -0.98
C GLY A 185 4.17 16.59 -1.11
N ARG A 186 4.08 17.74 -1.77
CA ARG A 186 2.78 18.40 -1.97
C ARG A 186 1.84 17.54 -2.80
N GLU A 187 2.38 16.91 -3.85
CA GLU A 187 1.54 16.04 -4.68
C GLU A 187 1.02 14.84 -3.89
N LYS A 188 1.89 14.21 -3.11
CA LYS A 188 1.46 13.03 -2.35
C LYS A 188 0.48 13.41 -1.25
N ALA A 189 0.67 14.57 -0.62
CA ALA A 189 -0.23 15.01 0.44
C ALA A 189 -1.63 15.35 -0.07
N GLY A 190 -1.83 15.39 -1.37
CA GLY A 190 -3.16 15.60 -1.93
C GLY A 190 -4.19 14.54 -1.56
N ILE A 191 -3.77 13.44 -0.95
CA ILE A 191 -4.71 12.42 -0.48
C ILE A 191 -5.27 12.72 0.90
N PHE A 192 -4.78 13.75 1.59
CA PHE A 192 -5.24 14.11 2.92
C PHE A 192 -6.68 14.59 2.87
N ARG A 193 -7.42 14.38 3.97
CA ARG A 193 -8.80 14.85 4.08
C ARG A 193 -8.99 15.53 5.42
N ALA A 194 -9.90 16.49 5.46
CA ALA A 194 -10.15 17.26 6.67
C ALA A 194 -10.57 16.36 7.82
N GLU A 195 -9.96 16.57 8.95
CA GLU A 195 -10.27 15.87 10.19
C GLU A 195 -9.96 14.38 10.16
N LYS A 196 -9.21 13.92 9.16
CA LYS A 196 -8.82 12.52 9.06
C LYS A 196 -7.33 12.37 9.31
N PRO A 197 -6.90 11.27 9.90
CA PRO A 197 -5.48 11.05 10.16
C PRO A 197 -4.69 11.01 8.86
N ALA A 198 -3.52 11.64 8.91
CA ALA A 198 -2.54 11.64 7.83
C ALA A 198 -1.22 11.17 8.44
N ILE A 199 -0.89 9.91 8.22
CA ILE A 199 0.27 9.27 8.84
C ILE A 199 1.43 9.36 7.88
N VAL A 200 2.54 9.94 8.35
CA VAL A 200 3.71 10.17 7.50
C VAL A 200 4.89 9.40 8.06
N GLY A 201 5.40 8.45 7.25
CA GLY A 201 6.53 7.62 7.64
C GLY A 201 7.88 8.17 7.24
N GLU A 202 7.92 9.30 6.56
CA GLU A 202 9.18 9.92 6.15
C GLU A 202 9.80 10.67 7.33
N PRO A 203 10.99 10.24 7.81
CA PRO A 203 11.56 10.93 8.97
C PRO A 203 12.03 12.35 8.67
N GLU A 204 12.37 12.63 7.41
CA GLU A 204 12.74 13.97 6.98
C GLU A 204 11.65 14.55 6.12
N MET A 205 10.53 14.83 6.75
CA MET A 205 9.32 15.21 6.04
C MET A 205 9.48 16.58 5.40
N PRO A 206 9.19 16.70 4.07
CA PRO A 206 9.19 18.05 3.46
C PRO A 206 8.15 18.94 4.10
N ALA A 207 8.48 20.23 4.19
CA ALA A 207 7.58 21.20 4.82
C ALA A 207 6.24 21.30 4.08
N THR A 208 6.21 21.06 2.76
CA THR A 208 4.97 21.15 2.02
C THR A 208 3.91 20.17 2.52
N ILE A 209 4.34 19.03 3.08
CA ILE A 209 3.36 18.09 3.63
C ILE A 209 2.64 18.70 4.82
N ALA A 210 3.39 19.36 5.72
CA ALA A 210 2.76 20.06 6.83
C ALA A 210 1.85 21.19 6.34
N ASP A 211 2.29 21.90 5.29
CA ASP A 211 1.45 22.97 4.72
C ASP A 211 0.13 22.41 4.22
N VAL A 212 0.15 21.31 3.48
CA VAL A 212 -1.07 20.73 2.96
C VAL A 212 -1.96 20.22 4.09
N ALA A 213 -1.35 19.61 5.12
CA ALA A 213 -2.14 19.14 6.26
C ALA A 213 -2.87 20.31 6.92
N GLN A 214 -2.18 21.44 7.07
CA GLN A 214 -2.82 22.61 7.65
C GLN A 214 -3.92 23.16 6.75
N GLU A 215 -3.63 23.29 5.46
CA GLU A 215 -4.61 23.81 4.50
C GLU A 215 -5.87 22.95 4.45
N THR A 216 -5.68 21.63 4.54
CA THR A 216 -6.77 20.67 4.47
C THR A 216 -7.49 20.51 5.80
N GLY A 217 -6.80 20.72 6.91
CA GLY A 217 -7.32 20.41 8.23
C GLY A 217 -7.13 18.96 8.62
N ALA A 218 -6.17 18.29 8.02
CA ALA A 218 -5.89 16.89 8.35
C ALA A 218 -5.18 16.78 9.68
N LEU A 219 -5.29 15.61 10.31
CA LEU A 219 -4.63 15.32 11.58
C LEU A 219 -3.28 14.67 11.29
N LEU A 220 -2.23 15.47 11.26
CA LEU A 220 -0.91 14.99 10.86
C LEU A 220 -0.25 14.20 11.97
N LEU A 221 0.22 13.00 11.65
CA LEU A 221 0.91 12.12 12.60
C LEU A 221 2.27 11.77 12.02
N ARG A 222 3.31 12.41 12.52
CA ARG A 222 4.66 12.39 11.93
C ARG A 222 5.57 11.41 12.64
N ARG A 223 6.27 10.60 11.83
CA ARG A 223 7.32 9.74 12.36
C ARG A 223 8.42 10.58 12.99
N GLY A 224 8.85 10.18 14.18
CA GLY A 224 9.90 10.89 14.92
C GLY A 224 9.36 11.99 15.80
N VAL A 225 8.11 12.39 15.63
CA VAL A 225 7.47 13.44 16.41
C VAL A 225 6.27 12.87 17.17
N ASP A 226 5.32 12.33 16.42
CA ASP A 226 4.08 11.81 17.03
C ASP A 226 4.16 10.31 17.29
N TRP A 227 4.99 9.62 16.55
CA TRP A 227 5.19 8.19 16.72
C TRP A 227 6.60 7.82 16.25
N ARG A 228 7.08 6.67 16.75
CA ARG A 228 8.42 6.22 16.38
C ARG A 228 8.52 4.72 16.58
N TYR A 229 9.59 4.13 16.03
CA TYR A 229 9.84 2.72 16.26
C TYR A 229 11.33 2.49 16.43
N GLU A 230 11.65 1.35 17.06
CA GLU A 230 13.03 0.91 17.27
C GLU A 230 13.11 -0.56 16.91
N VAL A 231 14.19 -0.93 16.21
CA VAL A 231 14.36 -2.30 15.73
C VAL A 231 15.62 -2.88 16.36
N THR A 232 15.50 -4.10 16.88
CA THR A 232 16.66 -4.85 17.35
C THR A 232 16.88 -6.04 16.42
N ALA A 233 17.86 -6.88 16.74
CA ALA A 233 18.14 -8.04 15.91
C ALA A 233 17.00 -9.05 15.87
N THR A 234 16.15 -9.08 16.89
CA THR A 234 15.14 -10.13 17.02
C THR A 234 13.71 -9.63 17.04
N HIS A 235 13.49 -8.34 17.29
CA HIS A 235 12.14 -7.81 17.37
C HIS A 235 12.17 -6.30 17.22
N TRP A 236 10.99 -5.67 17.29
CA TRP A 236 10.91 -4.22 17.23
C TRP A 236 9.81 -3.72 18.15
N ALA A 237 9.79 -2.41 18.36
CA ALA A 237 8.84 -1.76 19.22
C ALA A 237 8.32 -0.49 18.57
N PHE A 238 7.05 -0.22 18.80
CA PHE A 238 6.38 0.98 18.33
C PHE A 238 5.95 1.82 19.51
N THR A 239 6.18 3.13 19.43
CA THR A 239 5.80 4.05 20.49
C THR A 239 5.04 5.24 19.91
N ASP A 240 3.97 5.65 20.58
CA ASP A 240 3.28 6.89 20.25
C ASP A 240 2.84 7.55 21.56
N GLY A 241 1.94 8.52 21.47
CA GLY A 241 1.50 9.25 22.65
C GLY A 241 0.76 8.39 23.66
N ASP A 242 0.26 7.23 23.22
CA ASP A 242 -0.51 6.35 24.11
C ASP A 242 0.32 5.24 24.74
N GLY A 243 1.57 5.10 24.35
CA GLY A 243 2.42 4.09 24.96
C GLY A 243 3.25 3.33 23.96
N THR A 244 3.77 2.20 24.38
CA THR A 244 4.68 1.40 23.61
C THR A 244 4.15 -0.02 23.42
N LEU A 245 4.23 -0.52 22.19
CA LEU A 245 4.06 -1.94 21.88
C LEU A 245 5.44 -2.51 21.66
N ALA A 246 5.89 -3.39 22.55
CA ALA A 246 7.24 -3.92 22.49
C ALA A 246 7.24 -5.39 22.07
N GLY A 247 8.41 -5.87 21.68
CA GLY A 247 8.57 -7.28 21.37
C GLY A 247 7.82 -7.74 20.16
N LEU A 248 7.56 -6.83 19.20
CA LEU A 248 6.83 -7.19 18.00
C LEU A 248 7.70 -8.04 17.10
N PRO A 249 7.12 -8.98 16.35
CA PRO A 249 7.91 -9.83 15.48
C PRO A 249 8.47 -9.03 14.32
N LEU A 250 9.69 -9.36 13.92
CA LEU A 250 10.27 -8.72 12.75
C LEU A 250 9.46 -9.14 11.52
N PRO A 251 9.10 -8.19 10.66
CA PRO A 251 8.32 -8.55 9.49
C PRO A 251 9.15 -9.30 8.46
N GLN A 252 8.49 -10.18 7.72
CA GLN A 252 9.14 -10.85 6.60
C GLN A 252 9.33 -9.91 5.42
N VAL A 253 8.47 -8.90 5.32
CA VAL A 253 8.62 -7.87 4.28
C VAL A 253 9.73 -6.91 4.70
N PRO A 254 10.21 -6.07 3.79
CA PRO A 254 11.29 -5.12 4.13
C PRO A 254 10.94 -4.23 5.32
N GLN A 255 11.90 -4.07 6.18
CA GLN A 255 11.72 -3.30 7.42
C GLN A 255 11.49 -1.81 7.19
N UNK A 256 11.79 -1.40 6.29
CA UNK A 256 11.47 -0.08 5.93
C UNK A 256 10.09 0.17 5.98
N UNK A 257 9.78 -0.79 5.80
CA UNK A 257 8.43 -0.88 6.01
C UNK A 257 8.06 -0.88 7.44
N UNK A 258 8.87 -0.93 8.03
CA UNK A 258 8.60 -0.74 9.37
C UNK A 258 7.80 0.48 9.64
N UNK A 259 8.11 1.27 8.94
CA UNK A 259 7.34 2.46 8.97
C UNK A 259 5.94 2.16 8.59
N UNK A 260 6.01 1.44 7.83
CA UNK A 260 4.75 0.99 7.41
C UNK A 260 4.06 0.21 8.49
N UNK A 261 4.75 -0.36 8.99
CA UNK A 261 4.21 -1.07 10.07
C UNK A 261 3.74 -0.19 11.16
N UNK A 262 4.44 0.64 11.21
CA UNK A 262 4.06 1.64 12.16
C UNK A 262 2.84 2.37 11.69
N UNK A 263 2.99 2.59 10.65
CA UNK A 263 1.84 3.20 10.06
C UNK A 263 0.67 2.28 10.14
N UNK A 264 1.01 1.29 10.04
CA UNK A 264 0.01 0.33 10.15
C UNK A 264 -0.54 0.27 11.54
N UNK A 265 0.25 0.38 12.19
CA UNK A 265 -0.17 0.43 13.53
C UNK A 265 -0.98 1.65 13.83
N UNK A 266 -0.52 2.45 13.35
CA UNK A 266 -1.23 3.69 13.48
C UNK A 266 -2.49 3.65 12.68
N UNK A 267 -2.30 3.20 11.81
CA UNK A 267 -3.44 3.00 11.00
C UNK A 267 -4.38 2.03 11.63
N UNK A 268 -3.85 1.33 12.00
CA UNK A 268 -4.64 0.41 12.69
C UNK A 268 -5.29 1.02 13.88
N UNK A 269 -4.63 1.70 14.27
CA UNK A 269 -5.20 2.44 15.35
C UNK A 269 -6.26 3.35 14.84
N UNK A 270 -5.92 3.78 14.00
CA UNK A 270 -6.88 4.63 13.36
C UNK A 270 -8.05 3.83 12.86
N UNK A 271 -7.74 2.98 12.50
CA UNK A 271 -8.77 2.13 12.08
C UNK A 271 -9.63 1.70 13.20
N UNK A 272 -8.98 1.56 13.92
CA UNK A 272 -9.68 1.25 15.07
C UNK A 272 -10.49 2.40 15.53
N UNK A 273 -9.88 3.25 15.40
CA UNK A 273 -10.53 4.45 15.78
C UNK A 273 -11.70 4.69 14.88
N UNK A 274 -11.46 4.54 13.97
CA UNK A 274 -12.52 4.74 13.04
C UNK A 274 -13.60 3.71 13.24
N UNK A 275 -13.14 2.89 13.41
CA UNK A 275 -14.04 1.88 13.70
C UNK A 275 -14.75 2.14 14.95
N UNK A 276 -14.06 2.51 15.58
CA UNK A 276 -14.61 2.89 16.84
C UNK A 276 -15.54 4.02 16.67
N UNK A 277 -15.09 4.68 16.05
CA UNK A 277 -15.88 5.83 15.77
C UNK A 277 -17.11 5.43 15.03
N UNK A 278 -16.87 4.73 14.39
CA UNK A 278 -17.97 4.23 13.71
C UNK A 278 -18.86 3.47 14.61
N UNK A 279 -18.25 2.97 15.19
CA UNK A 279 -18.93 2.27 16.17
C UNK A 279 -19.53 3.16 17.15
N UNK A 280 -18.79 3.88 17.35
CA UNK A 280 -19.23 4.89 18.25
C UNK A 280 -20.36 5.62 17.66
N UNK A 281 -20.12 5.75 16.68
CA UNK A 281 -21.14 6.40 15.98
C UNK A 281 -22.38 5.60 15.94
N UNK A 282 -22.06 4.67 15.82
CA UNK A 282 -23.09 3.76 15.88
C UNK A 282 -23.62 3.61 17.26
N UNK A 283 -22.78 3.60 17.82
CA UNK A 283 -23.08 3.55 19.19
C UNK A 283 -23.69 4.78 19.64
N UNK A 284 -23.12 5.51 19.21
CA UNK A 284 -23.62 6.80 19.48
C UNK A 284 -24.98 6.97 18.92
N UNK A 285 -24.98 6.45 18.06
CA UNK A 285 -26.25 6.45 17.49
C UNK A 285 -27.19 5.67 18.29
N UNK A 286 -26.64 4.86 18.54
CA UNK A 286 -27.29 4.06 19.44
C UNK A 286 -27.45 4.69 20.76
N UNK A 287 -26.48 5.10 20.94
CA UNK A 287 -26.42 5.81 22.15
C UNK A 287 -27.30 6.97 22.07
N UNK A 288 -27.19 7.28 21.14
CA UNK A 288 -28.00 8.41 20.90
C UNK A 288 -29.42 8.05 20.97
N UNK A 289 -29.41 7.11 20.59
CA UNK A 289 -30.65 6.58 20.71
C UNK A 289 -30.99 6.22 22.11
N UNK A 290 -30.15 5.87 22.41
CA UNK A 290 -30.15 5.55 23.73
C UNK A 290 -29.99 6.70 24.57
N UNK A 291 -29.23 7.25 24.07
CA UNK A 291 -28.98 8.42 24.73
C UNK A 291 -30.13 9.25 24.63
N UNK A 292 -30.43 9.06 23.79
CA UNK A 292 -31.48 9.71 23.65
C UNK A 292 -32.37 9.26 24.61
N UNK A 293 -32.05 8.39 24.52
CA UNK A 293 -32.61 7.82 25.41
C UNK A 293 -32.11 8.05 26.71
N UNK A 294 -31.30 8.01 26.62
CA UNK A 294 -30.63 8.12 27.72
C UNK A 294 -30.01 9.25 27.68
N UNK A 295 -30.38 9.81 26.94
CA UNK A 295 -29.99 10.46 26.77
C UNK A 295 -29.50 10.91 27.20
N UNK A 296 -29.26 10.90 27.57
CA UNK A 296 -28.88 11.17 27.89
C UNK A 296 -27.99 10.79 28.45
N UNK A 297 -28.26 10.14 28.44
CA UNK A 297 -27.60 9.54 29.00
C UNK A 297 -26.53 9.38 28.58
N UNK A 298 -26.88 9.23 27.74
CA UNK A 298 -26.08 8.94 27.29
C UNK A 298 -25.32 9.74 26.87
N UNK A 299 -25.78 10.42 26.74
CA UNK A 299 -25.22 11.09 26.39
C UNK A 299 -24.17 11.19 26.76
N UNK A 300 -24.21 10.86 27.45
CA UNK A 300 -23.51 10.87 27.79
C UNK A 300 -22.67 10.14 27.63
N UNK A 301 -23.03 9.50 27.32
CA UNK A 301 -22.50 8.84 27.29
C UNK A 301 -22.01 8.77 26.44
N UNK A 302 -22.37 9.14 25.78
CA UNK A 302 -22.05 9.02 25.22
C UNK A 302 -21.57 9.49 25.01
N UNK A 303 -21.38 9.96 25.43
CA UNK A 303 -20.97 10.25 25.30
C UNK A 303 -20.41 10.19 25.57
N UNK A 304 -20.36 9.37 25.86
CA UNK A 304 -19.99 9.26 25.99
C UNK A 304 -19.77 8.73 25.84
N UNK A 305 -19.79 8.41 25.24
CA UNK A 305 -19.63 8.12 25.10
C UNK A 305 -19.53 8.20 24.64
N UNK A 306 -19.47 8.69 24.38
CA UNK A 306 -19.38 8.74 24.18
C UNK A 306 -19.17 8.91 24.14
N UNK A 307 -18.79 8.66 24.69
CA UNK A 307 -18.62 8.59 24.71
C UNK A 307 -18.49 8.16 24.77
N UNK A 308 -18.34 7.62 24.59
CA UNK A 308 -18.26 7.29 24.51
C UNK A 308 -18.31 6.95 24.20
N UNK A 309 -18.10 7.19 23.76
CA UNK A 309 -18.25 6.97 23.61
C UNK A 309 -18.24 6.96 23.30
N UNK A 310 -17.96 7.09 23.36
CA UNK A 310 -18.02 6.97 23.22
C UNK A 310 -17.88 6.90 23.11
N UNK A 311 -17.83 6.40 23.26
CA UNK A 311 -17.89 6.23 23.16
C UNK A 311 -17.82 6.00 23.10
N UNK A 312 -17.93 5.71 22.89
CA UNK A 312 -18.02 5.54 22.82
C UNK A 312 -18.03 5.39 22.63
N UNK A 313 -18.17 5.42 22.52
CA UNK A 313 -18.29 5.34 22.48
C UNK A 313 -18.32 5.35 22.34
N UNK A 314 -18.51 4.87 22.61
CA UNK A 314 -18.61 4.81 22.61
C UNK A 314 -18.60 4.70 22.62
N UNK A 315 -18.93 4.10 22.69
CA UNK A 315 -19.02 4.04 22.67
C UNK A 315 -19.10 3.93 22.68
N UNK A 316 -19.44 3.90 22.66
CA UNK A 316 -19.54 3.94 22.65
C UNK A 316 -19.68 4.02 22.65
N UNK A 317 -19.82 3.98 22.94
CA UNK A 317 -19.83 4.07 22.98
C UNK A 317 -19.89 4.17 23.07
N UNK A 318 -20.11 3.84 23.37
CA UNK A 318 -20.08 3.91 23.36
C UNK A 318 -20.20 3.99 23.47
N UNK A 319 -20.45 4.05 23.46
CA UNK A 319 -20.47 4.21 23.39
C UNK A 319 -20.66 4.36 23.46
N UNK A 320 -20.57 4.72 23.51
CA UNK A 320 -20.48 4.94 23.51
C UNK A 320 -20.54 5.13 23.58
N UNK A 321 -20.36 5.29 23.73
CA UNK A 321 -20.15 5.44 23.75
C UNK A 321 -20.10 5.55 23.77
N UNK A 322 -20.21 5.70 23.65
CA UNK A 322 -20.06 5.88 23.58
C UNK A 322 -20.14 6.08 23.50
N UNK A 323 -20.03 6.44 23.38
CA UNK A 323 -19.89 6.69 23.34
C UNK A 323 -19.87 6.93 23.31
N UNK A 324 -19.46 7.35 23.61
CA UNK A 324 -19.19 7.53 23.63
C UNK A 324 -18.98 7.63 23.67
N UNK A 325 -18.79 7.80 23.73
CA UNK A 325 -18.47 7.89 23.76
C UNK A 325 -18.35 7.97 23.67
N UNK A 326 -18.45 8.32 23.46
CA UNK A 326 -18.32 8.40 23.38
C UNK A 326 -18.40 8.69 23.27
N UNK A 327 -18.15 9.16 23.52
CA UNK A 327 -18.02 9.29 23.54
C UNK A 327 -17.81 9.52 23.65
N UNK A 328 -17.46 9.57 23.94
CA UNK A 328 -17.22 9.65 23.99
C UNK A 328 -16.95 9.64 23.96
N UNK A 329 -17.09 9.49 23.66
CA UNK A 329 -16.94 9.42 23.57
C UNK A 329 -16.94 9.51 23.27
N UNK A 330 -17.08 9.79 23.04
CA UNK A 330 -17.13 9.84 22.80
C UNK A 330 -17.00 10.13 22.64
N UNK A 331 -16.53 10.41 22.93
CA UNK A 331 -16.34 10.57 22.80
C UNK A 331 -15.93 10.64 22.76
N UNK A 332 -15.60 10.25 22.81
CA UNK A 332 -15.26 10.29 22.65
C UNK A 332 -15.04 10.13 22.28
N UNK A 333 -15.34 9.82 21.87
CA UNK A 333 -15.24 9.62 21.56
C UNK A 333 -15.20 9.76 21.07
N UNK A 334 -15.34 10.27 20.96
CA UNK A 334 -15.28 10.40 20.41
C UNK A 334 -14.77 10.81 20.19
N UNK A 335 -14.26 11.14 20.59
CA UNK A 335 -13.82 11.47 20.44
C UNK A 335 -13.20 11.42 20.28
N UNK A 336 -12.88 10.95 20.29
CA UNK A 336 -12.40 10.75 20.18
C UNK A 336 -12.17 10.52 19.40
N UNK A 337 -12.69 10.48 18.90
CA UNK A 337 -12.57 10.24 18.29
C UNK A 337 -12.09 10.62 17.74
N UNK A 338 -11.96 11.17 17.82
CA UNK A 338 -11.55 11.39 17.29
C UNK A 338 -10.68 11.53 17.34
N UNK A 339 -10.22 11.41 17.91
CA UNK A 339 -9.77 11.49 17.93
C UNK A 339 -9.36 11.31 17.81
N UNK A 340 -9.05 11.44 17.29
CA UNK A 340 -8.77 11.12 17.17
C UNK A 340 -8.65 10.40 16.87
N UNK A 341 -8.89 10.50 16.28
CA UNK A 341 -8.95 9.79 16.09
C UNK A 341 -8.23 9.19 16.29
N UNK A 342 -7.49 9.66 16.24
CA UNK A 342 -6.84 9.03 16.43
C UNK A 342 -6.57 8.69 17.42
N UNK A 343 -6.63 9.40 17.74
CA UNK A 343 -6.52 9.20 18.72
C UNK A 343 -7.41 8.66 19.05
N UNK A 344 -7.85 8.92 18.37
CA UNK A 344 -8.79 8.44 18.54
C UNK A 344 -8.76 7.24 18.46
N UNK A 345 -8.14 7.16 17.83
CA UNK A 345 -7.97 6.03 17.70
C UNK A 345 -7.81 5.34 18.83
N UNK A 346 -7.20 5.86 19.18
CA UNK A 346 -6.91 5.16 20.24
C UNK A 346 -7.98 5.15 21.16
N UNK A 347 -8.27 6.06 21.04
CA UNK A 347 -9.20 6.22 21.96
C UNK A 347 -10.37 5.60 21.55
N UNK A 348 -10.39 5.82 20.66
CA UNK A 348 -11.46 5.36 20.18
C UNK A 348 -11.48 4.00 20.19
N UNK A 349 -10.60 3.91 20.07
CA UNK A 349 -10.47 2.61 20.14
C UNK A 349 -10.91 2.05 21.34
N UNK A 350 -10.58 2.67 21.88
CA UNK A 350 -10.89 2.24 23.08
C UNK A 350 -12.28 2.26 23.29
N UNK A 351 -12.57 3.11 22.85
CA UNK A 351 -13.89 3.30 23.06
C UNK A 351 -14.63 2.44 22.22
N UNK A 352 -14.17 2.50 21.43
CA UNK A 352 -14.79 1.79 20.60
C UNK A 352 -14.67 0.43 20.83
N UNK A 353 -13.86 0.46 21.23
CA UNK A 353 -13.65 -0.75 21.50
C UNK A 353 -14.61 -1.30 22.25
N UNK A 354 -14.74 -0.60 22.71
CA UNK A 354 -15.66 -1.00 23.52
C UNK A 354 -16.81 -1.37 22.84
N UNK A 355 -16.87 -0.69 22.12
CA UNK A 355 -17.94 -0.84 21.54
C UNK A 355 -17.83 -1.75 20.50
N UNK A 356 -17.08 -1.50 20.29
CA UNK A 356 -17.01 -2.15 19.30
C UNK A 356 -16.27 -3.18 19.44
N UNK A 357 -16.39 -3.28 20.20
CA UNK A 357 -15.87 -4.10 20.48
C UNK A 357 -15.62 -4.94 19.66
N UNK A 358 -16.27 -4.99 19.26
CA UNK A 358 -16.18 -5.69 18.31
C UNK A 358 -15.43 -5.22 17.33
N UNK A 359 -15.47 -4.30 17.42
CA UNK A 359 -15.03 -3.94 16.53
C UNK A 359 -13.76 -3.81 16.57
N UNK A 360 -13.47 -4.38 16.91
CA UNK A 360 -12.75 -4.31 16.92
C UNK A 360 -11.75 -3.77 16.98
N UNK A 361 -11.75 -3.57 17.70
CA UNK A 361 -10.75 -3.19 17.86
C UNK A 361 -9.88 -4.02 17.25
N ILE A 362 -8.73 -3.61 17.03
CA ILE A 362 -7.63 -4.46 16.54
C ILE A 362 -6.75 -4.80 17.73
N ASP A 363 -6.82 -6.01 18.20
CA ASP A 363 -6.07 -6.34 19.42
C ASP A 363 -4.61 -6.59 19.11
N GLU A 364 -3.83 -6.65 20.17
CA GLU A 364 -2.39 -6.79 20.02
C GLU A 364 -2.01 -8.09 19.32
N GLN A 365 -2.76 -9.17 19.59
CA GLN A 365 -2.45 -10.46 18.97
C GLN A 365 -2.64 -10.39 17.46
N ALA A 366 -3.69 -9.69 16.99
CA ALA A 366 -3.90 -9.53 15.55
C ALA A 366 -2.75 -8.76 14.93
N ILE A 367 -2.23 -7.75 15.63
CA ILE A 367 -1.08 -6.99 15.14
C ILE A 367 0.12 -7.92 15.02
N ARG A 368 0.41 -8.69 16.06
CA ARG A 368 1.55 -9.59 16.06
C ARG A 368 1.42 -10.64 14.96
N ASP A 369 0.27 -11.27 14.88
CA ASP A 369 0.05 -12.32 13.88
C ASP A 369 0.12 -11.75 12.46
N GLY A 370 -0.50 -10.60 12.24
CA GLY A 370 -0.52 -10.01 10.92
C GLY A 370 0.87 -9.61 10.46
N ILE A 371 1.67 -9.01 11.34
CA ILE A 371 3.03 -8.63 10.98
C ILE A 371 3.85 -9.88 10.67
N ALA A 372 3.74 -10.91 11.49
CA ALA A 372 4.52 -12.12 11.30
C ALA A 372 4.17 -12.84 10.00
N GLN A 373 2.91 -12.79 9.60
CA GLN A 373 2.44 -13.53 8.43
C GLN A 373 2.53 -12.76 7.13
N ALA A 374 2.74 -11.45 7.17
CA ALA A 374 2.74 -10.65 5.95
C ALA A 374 3.93 -10.99 5.08
N THR A 375 3.66 -11.29 3.81
CA THR A 375 4.70 -11.53 2.81
C THR A 375 4.34 -10.76 1.56
N LEU A 376 5.36 -10.38 0.79
CA LEU A 376 5.11 -9.61 -0.42
C LEU A 376 6.10 -10.05 -1.50
N PRO A 377 5.60 -10.64 -2.58
CA PRO A 377 6.51 -11.07 -3.65
C PRO A 377 7.32 -9.91 -4.21
N GLY A 378 8.60 -10.17 -4.46
CA GLY A 378 9.48 -9.17 -5.06
C GLY A 378 10.04 -8.15 -4.11
N ARG A 379 9.80 -8.27 -2.80
CA ARG A 379 10.36 -7.34 -1.82
C ARG A 379 11.24 -8.15 -0.86
N PHE A 380 12.53 -8.15 -1.13
CA PHE A 380 13.52 -8.93 -0.39
C PHE A 380 13.03 -10.35 -0.19
N GLN A 381 12.53 -10.93 -1.26
CA GLN A 381 11.92 -12.25 -1.20
C GLN A 381 12.99 -13.29 -1.42
N ILE A 382 13.23 -14.13 -0.41
CA ILE A 382 14.21 -15.20 -0.50
C ILE A 382 13.49 -16.45 -1.00
N VAL A 383 13.80 -16.85 -2.23
CA VAL A 383 13.08 -17.96 -2.86
C VAL A 383 13.90 -19.25 -2.88
N SER A 384 15.15 -19.21 -2.48
CA SER A 384 16.01 -20.37 -2.40
C SER A 384 17.12 -20.06 -1.42
N GLU A 385 17.61 -21.09 -0.73
CA GLU A 385 18.64 -20.88 0.28
C GLU A 385 20.04 -21.33 -0.16
N SER A 386 20.15 -22.20 -1.16
CA SER A 386 21.45 -22.71 -1.56
C SER A 386 21.45 -23.03 -3.06
N PRO A 387 21.90 -22.13 -3.90
CA PRO A 387 22.34 -20.78 -3.55
C PRO A 387 21.17 -19.95 -3.06
N ARG A 388 21.49 -18.95 -2.26
CA ARG A 388 20.45 -18.04 -1.80
C ARG A 388 20.01 -17.17 -2.98
N VAL A 389 18.72 -17.15 -3.27
CA VAL A 389 18.19 -16.35 -4.37
C VAL A 389 17.23 -15.33 -3.77
N ILE A 390 17.50 -14.06 -4.06
CA ILE A 390 16.72 -12.95 -3.51
C ILE A 390 16.15 -12.13 -4.66
N PHE A 391 14.84 -11.90 -4.62
CA PHE A 391 14.15 -11.02 -5.56
C PHE A 391 13.84 -9.69 -4.87
N ASP A 392 14.19 -8.57 -5.52
CA ASP A 392 13.83 -7.26 -5.00
C ASP A 392 13.63 -6.30 -6.16
N VAL A 393 12.48 -5.63 -6.18
CA VAL A 393 12.12 -4.74 -7.29
C VAL A 393 12.74 -3.35 -7.19
N ALA A 394 13.68 -3.14 -6.27
CA ALA A 394 14.33 -1.84 -6.10
C ALA A 394 14.81 -1.29 -7.45
N HIS A 395 14.49 -0.01 -7.70
CA HIS A 395 14.80 0.60 -8.98
C HIS A 395 15.13 2.09 -8.85
N ASN A 396 15.32 2.57 -7.64
CA ASN A 396 15.76 3.94 -7.44
C ASN A 396 16.78 3.97 -6.30
N PRO A 397 17.54 5.07 -6.16
CA PRO A 397 18.60 5.07 -5.15
C PRO A 397 18.11 4.85 -3.72
N HIS A 398 16.97 5.40 -3.38
CA HIS A 398 16.42 5.25 -2.02
C HIS A 398 16.15 3.77 -1.71
N ALA A 399 15.51 3.06 -2.65
CA ALA A 399 15.24 1.64 -2.45
C ALA A 399 16.52 0.82 -2.48
N ALA A 400 17.49 1.22 -3.31
CA ALA A 400 18.76 0.51 -3.39
C ALA A 400 19.56 0.65 -2.10
N GLU A 401 19.50 1.82 -1.49
CA GLU A 401 20.17 2.03 -0.20
C GLU A 401 19.61 1.05 0.84
N TYR A 402 18.29 0.94 0.90
CA TYR A 402 17.66 0.02 1.84
C TYR A 402 18.00 -1.43 1.54
N LEU A 403 17.96 -1.81 0.26
CA LEU A 403 18.32 -3.16 -0.15
C LEU A 403 19.75 -3.49 0.23
N THR A 404 20.66 -2.55 0.00
CA THR A 404 22.07 -2.73 0.36
C THR A 404 22.21 -2.98 1.85
N GLY A 405 21.49 -2.19 2.66
CA GLY A 405 21.53 -2.38 4.10
C GLY A 405 21.04 -3.75 4.53
N ARG A 406 19.96 -4.21 3.91
CA ARG A 406 19.43 -5.55 4.23
C ARG A 406 20.42 -6.65 3.83
N LEU A 407 21.08 -6.50 2.68
CA LEU A 407 22.04 -7.50 2.25
C LEU A 407 23.24 -7.56 3.20
N LYS A 408 23.67 -6.40 3.69
CA LYS A 408 24.80 -6.37 4.63
C LYS A 408 24.46 -7.02 5.97
N MET A 409 23.18 -7.06 6.33
CA MET A 409 22.78 -7.70 7.58
C MET A 409 22.69 -9.21 7.50
N LEU A 410 22.64 -9.76 6.30
CA LEU A 410 22.64 -11.22 6.16
C LEU A 410 24.00 -11.78 6.53
N PRO A 411 24.04 -13.01 7.05
CA PRO A 411 25.35 -13.64 7.31
C PRO A 411 26.17 -13.70 6.03
N LYS A 412 27.42 -13.31 6.14
CA LYS A 412 28.31 -13.34 4.98
C LYS A 412 28.56 -14.78 4.57
N ARG A 413 28.41 -15.04 3.27
CA ARG A 413 28.66 -16.38 2.75
C ARG A 413 29.58 -16.20 1.55
N GLY A 414 29.19 -16.72 0.39
CA GLY A 414 30.00 -16.61 -0.80
C GLY A 414 29.88 -15.25 -1.45
N ARG A 415 29.91 -15.25 -2.77
CA ARG A 415 29.80 -14.04 -3.56
C ARG A 415 28.34 -13.66 -3.75
N VAL A 416 28.12 -12.40 -4.12
CA VAL A 416 26.81 -11.92 -4.54
C VAL A 416 26.85 -11.67 -6.04
N LEU A 417 26.02 -12.39 -6.78
CA LEU A 417 25.89 -12.27 -8.22
C LEU A 417 24.57 -11.58 -8.50
N ALA A 418 24.61 -10.43 -9.19
CA ALA A 418 23.39 -9.66 -9.41
C ALA A 418 22.94 -9.75 -10.85
N VAL A 419 21.69 -10.16 -11.05
CA VAL A 419 21.02 -10.09 -12.35
C VAL A 419 20.25 -8.77 -12.33
N ILE A 420 20.62 -7.84 -13.22
CA ILE A 420 20.11 -6.47 -13.16
C ILE A 420 19.60 -6.04 -14.53
N GLY A 421 18.40 -5.47 -14.53
CA GLY A 421 17.82 -4.78 -15.68
C GLY A 421 17.06 -3.60 -15.15
N MET A 422 17.10 -2.47 -15.87
CA MET A 422 16.49 -1.24 -15.39
C MET A 422 15.81 -0.50 -16.53
N LEU A 423 14.89 0.38 -16.16
CA LEU A 423 14.31 1.32 -17.10
C LEU A 423 15.23 2.51 -17.26
N HIS A 424 15.32 3.06 -18.50
CA HIS A 424 16.29 4.12 -18.77
C HIS A 424 15.89 5.44 -18.11
N ASP A 425 14.63 5.61 -17.76
CA ASP A 425 14.19 6.87 -17.18
C ASP A 425 14.38 6.91 -15.65
N LYS A 426 15.03 5.91 -15.09
CA LYS A 426 15.37 5.91 -13.67
C LYS A 426 16.78 6.44 -13.46
N ASP A 427 17.10 6.76 -12.21
CA ASP A 427 18.46 7.18 -11.85
C ASP A 427 19.34 5.94 -11.74
N ILE A 428 19.85 5.48 -12.87
CA ILE A 428 20.62 4.24 -12.94
C ILE A 428 21.90 4.38 -12.13
N ALA A 429 22.64 5.46 -12.35
CA ALA A 429 23.91 5.65 -11.68
C ALA A 429 23.75 5.66 -10.16
N GLY A 430 22.77 6.39 -9.66
CA GLY A 430 22.56 6.46 -8.22
C GLY A 430 22.11 5.15 -7.61
N THR A 431 21.28 4.41 -8.35
CA THR A 431 20.81 3.11 -7.88
C THR A 431 21.97 2.11 -7.80
N LEU A 432 22.75 2.03 -8.88
CA LEU A 432 23.85 1.07 -8.92
C LEU A 432 24.97 1.43 -7.94
N ALA A 433 25.16 2.72 -7.67
CA ALA A 433 26.21 3.13 -6.73
C ALA A 433 26.03 2.48 -5.36
N TRP A 434 24.79 2.39 -4.89
CA TRP A 434 24.53 1.73 -3.61
C TRP A 434 24.86 0.24 -3.66
N LEU A 435 24.46 -0.42 -4.75
CA LEU A 435 24.59 -1.86 -4.84
C LEU A 435 26.03 -2.31 -5.07
N LYS A 436 26.89 -1.41 -5.60
CA LYS A 436 28.27 -1.78 -5.86
C LYS A 436 28.99 -2.25 -4.61
N SER A 437 28.59 -1.76 -3.44
CA SER A 437 29.29 -2.13 -2.19
C SER A 437 29.00 -3.56 -1.76
N VAL A 438 27.97 -4.20 -2.31
CA VAL A 438 27.60 -5.55 -1.88
C VAL A 438 27.61 -6.58 -3.01
N VAL A 439 27.66 -6.15 -4.25
CA VAL A 439 27.60 -7.07 -5.39
C VAL A 439 29.02 -7.34 -5.89
N ASP A 440 29.33 -8.62 -6.10
CA ASP A 440 30.65 -9.03 -6.59
C ASP A 440 30.69 -9.19 -8.09
N ASP A 441 29.66 -9.78 -8.68
CA ASP A 441 29.63 -10.05 -10.11
C ASP A 441 28.30 -9.58 -10.69
N TRP A 442 28.36 -8.96 -11.86
CA TRP A 442 27.19 -8.35 -12.48
C TRP A 442 26.80 -9.10 -13.75
N TYR A 443 25.52 -9.37 -13.87
CA TYR A 443 24.91 -10.03 -15.03
C TYR A 443 23.85 -9.08 -15.57
N CYS A 444 24.26 -8.27 -16.55
CA CYS A 444 23.44 -7.15 -17.04
C CYS A 444 22.55 -7.59 -18.17
N ALA A 445 21.29 -7.21 -18.09
CA ALA A 445 20.31 -7.55 -19.10
C ALA A 445 19.55 -6.32 -19.58
N PRO A 446 19.10 -6.32 -20.83
CA PRO A 446 18.22 -5.26 -21.29
C PRO A 446 16.80 -5.52 -20.85
N LEU A 447 16.00 -4.47 -20.75
CA LEU A 447 14.56 -4.61 -20.63
C LEU A 447 13.94 -4.21 -21.95
N GLU A 448 12.97 -4.98 -22.40
CA GLU A 448 12.31 -4.73 -23.66
C GLU A 448 11.37 -3.54 -23.55
N GLY A 449 11.06 -2.97 -24.71
CA GLY A 449 10.14 -1.86 -24.77
C GLY A 449 10.86 -0.52 -24.79
N PRO A 450 10.11 0.55 -25.04
CA PRO A 450 10.75 1.86 -25.24
C PRO A 450 11.39 2.44 -23.99
N ARG A 451 10.99 1.98 -22.80
CA ARG A 451 11.56 2.48 -21.55
C ARG A 451 12.75 1.70 -21.06
N GLY A 452 13.04 0.55 -21.67
CA GLY A 452 14.10 -0.31 -21.18
C GLY A 452 15.48 0.26 -21.44
N ALA A 453 16.36 0.16 -20.45
CA ALA A 453 17.77 0.44 -20.68
C ALA A 453 18.43 -0.78 -21.30
N THR A 454 19.48 -0.56 -22.08
CA THR A 454 20.26 -1.66 -22.63
C THR A 454 21.20 -2.21 -21.56
N ALA A 455 21.65 -3.45 -21.76
CA ALA A 455 22.65 -4.01 -20.85
C ALA A 455 23.94 -3.21 -20.88
N GLU A 456 24.29 -2.70 -22.06
CA GLU A 456 25.52 -1.89 -22.20
C GLU A 456 25.44 -0.60 -21.40
N GLN A 457 24.26 0.01 -21.33
CA GLN A 457 24.10 1.22 -20.53
C GLN A 457 24.36 0.92 -19.04
N LEU A 458 23.92 -0.25 -18.56
CA LEU A 458 24.19 -0.61 -17.19
C LEU A 458 25.68 -0.86 -16.98
N LEU A 459 26.30 -1.58 -17.91
CA LEU A 459 27.73 -1.87 -17.80
C LEU A 459 28.56 -0.60 -17.77
N GLU A 460 28.15 0.41 -18.52
CA GLU A 460 28.87 1.67 -18.53
C GLU A 460 28.96 2.29 -17.15
N HIS A 461 27.86 2.23 -16.39
CA HIS A 461 27.87 2.76 -15.02
C HIS A 461 28.66 1.87 -14.07
N LEU A 462 28.64 0.56 -14.33
CA LEU A 462 29.28 -0.39 -13.41
C LEU A 462 30.77 -0.51 -13.61
N GLY A 463 31.23 -0.39 -14.84
CA GLY A 463 32.64 -0.51 -15.15
C GLY A 463 33.13 -1.92 -15.27
N LYS A 464 32.37 -2.91 -14.82
CA LYS A 464 32.72 -4.31 -14.95
C LYS A 464 31.45 -5.14 -14.97
N GLY A 465 31.53 -6.31 -15.57
CA GLY A 465 30.39 -7.20 -15.62
C GLY A 465 30.23 -7.79 -17.00
N ASN A 466 29.21 -8.60 -17.16
CA ASN A 466 28.89 -9.24 -18.42
C ASN A 466 27.53 -8.78 -18.88
N VAL A 467 27.35 -8.70 -20.20
CA VAL A 467 26.08 -8.32 -20.79
C VAL A 467 25.45 -9.53 -21.47
N TYR A 468 24.14 -9.58 -21.43
CA TYR A 468 23.38 -10.67 -22.02
C TYR A 468 22.27 -10.09 -22.88
N ASP A 469 21.69 -10.93 -23.74
CA ASP A 469 20.66 -10.46 -24.66
C ASP A 469 19.30 -10.40 -24.02
N SER A 470 19.11 -11.02 -22.87
CA SER A 470 17.79 -11.03 -22.21
C SER A 470 17.99 -11.29 -20.72
N VAL A 471 16.93 -10.96 -19.98
CA VAL A 471 16.91 -11.28 -18.55
C VAL A 471 17.04 -12.80 -18.34
N ALA A 472 16.36 -13.58 -19.18
CA ALA A 472 16.42 -15.03 -19.04
C ALA A 472 17.85 -15.54 -19.20
N GLN A 473 18.60 -15.00 -20.16
CA GLN A 473 19.98 -15.43 -20.36
C GLN A 473 20.88 -15.01 -19.19
N ALA A 474 20.69 -13.77 -18.71
CA ALA A 474 21.48 -13.30 -17.57
C ALA A 474 21.21 -14.15 -16.34
N TRP A 475 19.96 -14.49 -16.09
CA TRP A 475 19.57 -15.33 -14.97
C TRP A 475 20.22 -16.71 -15.09
N GLN A 476 20.15 -17.33 -16.27
CA GLN A 476 20.73 -18.65 -16.46
C GLN A 476 22.24 -18.64 -16.24
N ALA A 477 22.91 -17.60 -16.75
CA ALA A 477 24.34 -17.48 -16.56
C ALA A 477 24.69 -17.33 -15.08
N ALA A 478 23.93 -16.53 -14.35
CA ALA A 478 24.20 -16.33 -12.93
C ALA A 478 23.98 -17.61 -12.13
N ILE A 479 22.90 -18.31 -12.40
CA ILE A 479 22.59 -19.55 -11.69
C ILE A 479 23.65 -20.61 -12.01
N ASP A 480 24.08 -20.67 -13.26
CA ASP A 480 25.12 -21.65 -13.63
C ASP A 480 26.45 -21.35 -12.94
N ALA A 481 26.74 -20.07 -12.73
CA ALA A 481 27.99 -19.67 -12.09
C ALA A 481 27.97 -19.77 -10.56
N ALA A 482 26.76 -19.73 -9.97
CA ALA A 482 26.65 -19.66 -8.52
C ALA A 482 27.02 -20.97 -7.85
N GLN A 483 27.79 -20.87 -6.77
CA GLN A 483 28.06 -21.99 -5.90
C GLN A 483 26.98 -22.04 -4.80
N PRO A 484 26.88 -23.18 -4.11
CA PRO A 484 25.82 -23.29 -3.08
C PRO A 484 25.85 -22.20 -2.01
N GLU A 485 27.06 -21.69 -1.70
CA GLU A 485 27.17 -20.65 -0.68
C GLU A 485 26.95 -19.24 -1.21
N ASP A 486 26.79 -19.07 -2.52
CA ASP A 486 26.63 -17.75 -3.12
C ASP A 486 25.19 -17.25 -2.98
N THR A 487 25.03 -15.95 -3.24
CA THR A 487 23.72 -15.31 -3.33
C THR A 487 23.52 -14.80 -4.75
N VAL A 488 22.37 -15.08 -5.33
CA VAL A 488 21.97 -14.49 -6.60
C VAL A 488 20.87 -13.48 -6.29
N LEU A 489 21.14 -12.22 -6.62
CA LEU A 489 20.21 -11.11 -6.39
C LEU A 489 19.61 -10.72 -7.73
N VAL A 490 18.28 -10.71 -7.83
CA VAL A 490 17.59 -10.27 -9.03
C VAL A 490 16.90 -8.94 -8.69
N CYS A 491 17.27 -7.89 -9.40
CA CYS A 491 16.76 -6.56 -9.03
C CYS A 491 16.82 -5.58 -10.19
N GLY A 492 16.36 -4.37 -9.93
CA GLY A 492 16.44 -3.23 -10.84
C GLY A 492 15.11 -2.76 -11.38
N SER A 493 14.10 -3.62 -11.38
CA SER A 493 12.79 -3.28 -11.92
C SER A 493 11.80 -4.38 -11.57
N PHE A 494 10.53 -4.02 -11.51
CA PHE A 494 9.46 -5.04 -11.48
C PHE A 494 9.60 -5.97 -12.69
N HIS A 495 9.98 -5.42 -13.84
CA HIS A 495 10.09 -6.22 -15.07
C HIS A 495 11.17 -7.29 -14.95
N THR A 496 12.29 -6.93 -14.35
CA THR A 496 13.39 -7.88 -14.19
C THR A 496 12.98 -9.05 -13.31
N VAL A 497 12.39 -8.73 -12.18
CA VAL A 497 11.97 -9.76 -11.22
C VAL A 497 10.87 -10.62 -11.83
N ALA A 498 9.88 -9.98 -12.47
CA ALA A 498 8.78 -10.72 -13.07
C ALA A 498 9.28 -11.69 -14.14
N HIS A 499 10.23 -11.25 -14.96
CA HIS A 499 10.76 -12.10 -16.01
C HIS A 499 11.43 -13.34 -15.45
N VAL A 500 12.23 -13.17 -14.40
CA VAL A 500 12.88 -14.33 -13.77
C VAL A 500 11.85 -15.26 -13.15
N MET A 501 10.82 -14.69 -12.51
CA MET A 501 9.76 -15.54 -11.96
C MET A 501 9.10 -16.38 -13.04
N GLU A 502 8.86 -15.78 -14.21
CA GLU A 502 8.25 -16.51 -15.32
C GLU A 502 9.18 -17.61 -15.83
N VAL A 503 10.48 -17.32 -15.89
CA VAL A 503 11.45 -18.33 -16.35
C VAL A 503 11.47 -19.52 -15.39
N ILE A 504 11.46 -19.25 -14.09
CA ILE A 504 11.46 -20.32 -13.10
C ILE A 504 10.19 -21.16 -13.20
N ASP A 505 9.04 -20.50 -13.34
CA ASP A 505 7.77 -21.23 -13.42
C ASP A 505 7.69 -22.08 -14.68
N ALA A 506 8.17 -21.55 -15.80
CA ALA A 506 8.18 -22.34 -17.04
C ALA A 506 9.10 -23.55 -16.92
N GLY A 507 10.22 -23.40 -16.23
CA GLY A 507 11.12 -24.50 -16.01
C GLY A 507 10.52 -25.58 -15.14
N ARG A 508 9.76 -25.21 -14.13
CA ARG A 508 9.11 -26.20 -13.28
C ARG A 508 8.12 -27.03 -14.07
N ILE A 509 7.30 -26.36 -14.89
CA ILE A 509 6.31 -27.05 -15.70
C ILE A 509 7.02 -27.95 -16.71
N GLY A 510 8.04 -27.41 -17.39
CA GLY A 510 8.76 -28.18 -18.39
C GLY A 510 9.57 -29.32 -17.80
N GLY A 511 9.96 -29.21 -16.56
CA GLY A 511 10.77 -30.22 -15.91
C GLY A 511 9.98 -31.43 -15.47
N GLU A 512 8.68 -31.38 -15.58
CA GLU A 512 7.86 -32.53 -15.22
C GLU A 512 7.46 -33.35 -16.43
#